data_af3b0c48faef1277655b0fc4b2a10573
#
_entry.id   af3b0c48faef1277655b0fc4b2a10573
#
_cell.length_a   1.000
_cell.length_b   1.000
_cell.length_c   1.000
_cell.angle_alpha   90.00
_cell.angle_beta   90.00
_cell.angle_gamma   90.00
#
_symmetry.space_group_name_H-M   'P 1'
#
loop_
_entity.id
_entity.type
_entity.pdbx_description
1 polymer ?
#
loop_
_entity_poly.entity_id
_entity_poly.type
_entity_poly.pdbx_seq_one_letter_code
_entity_poly.pdbx_strand_id
1 'polypeptide(L)'
;MSNPSPPTVPFVDLTWQHAPLQKAIQGVINAVMTQGDFVLGQALSDFEVNFAAACGTGFGIGVGCGTDAIALGLMACGLAPGDEVILPANTFIATLIGVLRTGATPVLVDCDRATALMDVDAAERAITPRTRAIVPVHLYGQMVPPQGLLDLADRYRLIVFEDAAQAHLAQRDGYTAGSLGLGAAFSFYPSKNLGALGDGGMFVTTDERVATTARSLRNYGATRKYYHTEPMGTNSRLDTLQAAVLNVKLPYLPGWNQARGAIAQHYDRRLAPLAEGGIVPMRNDAGPGHIYHLYVVRITDTCPLSRIELQAQLTAAGVQTGIHYPIPCHLQPAFRSLGYGPGSFPEAEALSQEILSLPMYPGMTLAQVDYVVDAMVESVSTVRLASLLQRR
;
A
#
# COMPACT_ATOMS: atom_id res chain seq x y z
N MET A 1 -15.85 28.52 -32.68
CA MET A 1 -15.83 27.08 -32.44
C MET A 1 -15.12 26.89 -31.12
N SER A 2 -15.82 26.45 -30.06
CA SER A 2 -15.21 26.14 -28.78
C SER A 2 -14.23 24.97 -28.96
N ASN A 3 -12.95 25.16 -28.63
CA ASN A 3 -12.03 24.05 -28.58
C ASN A 3 -12.64 22.97 -27.68
N PRO A 4 -12.64 21.70 -28.12
CA PRO A 4 -13.09 20.62 -27.24
C PRO A 4 -12.24 20.67 -25.95
N SER A 5 -12.91 20.54 -24.81
CA SER A 5 -12.19 20.44 -23.53
C SER A 5 -11.16 19.29 -23.60
N PRO A 6 -9.96 19.47 -23.07
CA PRO A 6 -8.95 18.41 -23.10
C PRO A 6 -9.51 17.13 -22.48
N PRO A 7 -9.12 15.94 -22.98
CA PRO A 7 -9.53 14.68 -22.40
C PRO A 7 -9.10 14.61 -20.94
N THR A 8 -10.00 14.20 -20.05
CA THR A 8 -9.68 14.03 -18.63
C THR A 8 -9.21 12.60 -18.37
N VAL A 9 -7.99 12.43 -17.82
CA VAL A 9 -7.48 11.13 -17.36
C VAL A 9 -7.49 11.14 -15.83
N PRO A 10 -8.45 10.46 -15.18
CA PRO A 10 -8.53 10.42 -13.73
C PRO A 10 -7.36 9.64 -13.12
N PHE A 11 -6.98 9.97 -11.90
CA PHE A 11 -5.94 9.24 -11.17
C PHE A 11 -6.34 7.78 -10.89
N VAL A 12 -7.62 7.57 -10.59
CA VAL A 12 -8.26 6.26 -10.35
C VAL A 12 -9.69 6.32 -10.90
N ASP A 13 -10.15 5.23 -11.51
CA ASP A 13 -11.55 5.07 -11.92
C ASP A 13 -12.16 3.84 -11.25
N LEU A 14 -12.88 4.07 -10.16
CA LEU A 14 -13.62 3.02 -9.45
C LEU A 14 -14.91 2.62 -10.17
N THR A 15 -15.48 3.50 -11.00
CA THR A 15 -16.71 3.23 -11.73
C THR A 15 -16.51 2.08 -12.70
N TRP A 16 -15.36 2.07 -13.39
CA TRP A 16 -15.00 0.99 -14.31
C TRP A 16 -14.98 -0.38 -13.62
N GLN A 17 -14.41 -0.48 -12.40
CA GLN A 17 -14.36 -1.73 -11.64
C GLN A 17 -15.75 -2.18 -11.17
N HIS A 18 -16.63 -1.24 -10.82
CA HIS A 18 -17.91 -1.55 -10.20
C HIS A 18 -19.03 -1.80 -11.24
N ALA A 19 -19.02 -1.11 -12.38
CA ALA A 19 -20.09 -1.19 -13.37
C ALA A 19 -20.42 -2.65 -13.80
N PRO A 20 -19.47 -3.52 -14.18
CA PRO A 20 -19.76 -4.89 -14.56
C PRO A 20 -20.25 -5.76 -13.39
N LEU A 21 -19.95 -5.38 -12.15
CA LEU A 21 -20.28 -6.13 -10.94
C LEU A 21 -21.53 -5.58 -10.22
N GLN A 22 -22.11 -4.48 -10.69
CA GLN A 22 -23.18 -3.77 -9.99
C GLN A 22 -24.33 -4.67 -9.58
N LYS A 23 -24.81 -5.52 -10.48
CA LYS A 23 -25.94 -6.44 -10.20
C LYS A 23 -25.58 -7.47 -9.12
N ALA A 24 -24.37 -8.04 -9.17
CA ALA A 24 -23.90 -9.00 -8.19
C ALA A 24 -23.71 -8.34 -6.82
N ILE A 25 -23.11 -7.14 -6.79
CA ILE A 25 -22.93 -6.35 -5.55
C ILE A 25 -24.29 -6.01 -4.92
N GLN A 26 -25.24 -5.52 -5.69
CA GLN A 26 -26.61 -5.24 -5.20
C GLN A 26 -27.27 -6.50 -4.64
N GLY A 27 -27.08 -7.66 -5.30
CA GLY A 27 -27.64 -8.93 -4.86
C GLY A 27 -27.13 -9.34 -3.49
N VAL A 28 -25.81 -9.26 -3.24
CA VAL A 28 -25.22 -9.65 -1.93
C VAL A 28 -25.56 -8.64 -0.83
N ILE A 29 -25.67 -7.34 -1.14
CA ILE A 29 -26.14 -6.33 -0.19
C ILE A 29 -27.57 -6.63 0.24
N ASN A 30 -28.48 -6.91 -0.70
CA ASN A 30 -29.86 -7.26 -0.41
C ASN A 30 -29.96 -8.56 0.43
N ALA A 31 -29.11 -9.54 0.18
CA ALA A 31 -29.09 -10.78 0.95
C ALA A 31 -28.70 -10.50 2.42
N VAL A 32 -27.64 -9.71 2.67
CA VAL A 32 -27.25 -9.32 4.05
C VAL A 32 -28.37 -8.52 4.74
N MET A 33 -29.01 -7.58 4.03
CA MET A 33 -30.14 -6.82 4.58
C MET A 33 -31.32 -7.72 4.95
N THR A 34 -31.60 -8.75 4.15
CA THR A 34 -32.71 -9.69 4.41
C THR A 34 -32.39 -10.62 5.60
N GLN A 35 -31.13 -11.03 5.73
CA GLN A 35 -30.68 -11.90 6.83
C GLN A 35 -30.52 -11.16 8.16
N GLY A 36 -30.15 -9.84 8.12
CA GLY A 36 -29.95 -9.00 9.28
C GLY A 36 -28.66 -9.28 10.06
N ASP A 37 -27.69 -10.00 9.47
CA ASP A 37 -26.42 -10.38 10.11
C ASP A 37 -25.28 -9.38 9.80
N PHE A 38 -25.48 -8.11 10.14
CA PHE A 38 -24.62 -7.00 9.78
C PHE A 38 -23.20 -7.05 10.40
N VAL A 39 -23.03 -7.74 11.52
CA VAL A 39 -21.78 -7.77 12.29
C VAL A 39 -21.38 -9.20 12.58
N LEU A 40 -20.16 -9.58 12.20
CA LEU A 40 -19.61 -10.94 12.35
C LEU A 40 -20.50 -12.02 11.69
N GLY A 41 -21.14 -11.70 10.57
CA GLY A 41 -22.02 -12.58 9.81
C GLY A 41 -21.29 -13.54 8.88
N GLN A 42 -22.08 -14.37 8.17
CA GLN A 42 -21.54 -15.44 7.32
C GLN A 42 -20.63 -14.92 6.21
N ALA A 43 -21.00 -13.82 5.54
CA ALA A 43 -20.18 -13.29 4.45
C ALA A 43 -18.79 -12.81 4.92
N LEU A 44 -18.66 -12.39 6.19
CA LEU A 44 -17.35 -12.10 6.77
C LEU A 44 -16.55 -13.39 6.96
N SER A 45 -17.15 -14.44 7.51
CA SER A 45 -16.47 -15.72 7.71
C SER A 45 -15.98 -16.30 6.39
N ASP A 46 -16.82 -16.23 5.34
CA ASP A 46 -16.46 -16.68 4.00
C ASP A 46 -15.31 -15.87 3.41
N PHE A 47 -15.34 -14.54 3.59
CA PHE A 47 -14.28 -13.67 3.07
C PHE A 47 -12.95 -13.89 3.81
N GLU A 48 -12.96 -14.10 5.12
CA GLU A 48 -11.77 -14.42 5.91
C GLU A 48 -11.08 -15.69 5.38
N VAL A 49 -11.86 -16.75 5.11
CA VAL A 49 -11.35 -18.01 4.54
C VAL A 49 -10.82 -17.80 3.12
N ASN A 50 -11.61 -17.18 2.25
CA ASN A 50 -11.25 -16.99 0.84
C ASN A 50 -10.01 -16.10 0.67
N PHE A 51 -9.90 -15.01 1.44
CA PHE A 51 -8.78 -14.09 1.34
C PHE A 51 -7.50 -14.70 1.93
N ALA A 52 -7.58 -15.40 3.08
CA ALA A 52 -6.46 -16.14 3.64
C ALA A 52 -5.92 -17.19 2.65
N ALA A 53 -6.80 -17.97 2.05
CA ALA A 53 -6.42 -18.95 1.03
C ALA A 53 -5.75 -18.29 -0.19
N ALA A 54 -6.25 -17.16 -0.65
CA ALA A 54 -5.66 -16.40 -1.77
C ALA A 54 -4.25 -15.87 -1.44
N CYS A 55 -3.97 -15.54 -0.17
CA CYS A 55 -2.64 -15.13 0.31
C CYS A 55 -1.73 -16.33 0.63
N GLY A 56 -2.22 -17.57 0.58
CA GLY A 56 -1.46 -18.77 0.99
C GLY A 56 -1.29 -18.89 2.50
N THR A 57 -2.21 -18.32 3.29
CA THR A 57 -2.20 -18.37 4.77
C THR A 57 -3.36 -19.19 5.32
N GLY A 58 -3.27 -19.57 6.61
CA GLY A 58 -4.30 -20.41 7.25
C GLY A 58 -5.52 -19.64 7.75
N PHE A 59 -5.33 -18.38 8.15
CA PHE A 59 -6.36 -17.61 8.86
C PHE A 59 -6.42 -16.17 8.38
N GLY A 60 -7.63 -15.66 8.15
CA GLY A 60 -7.96 -14.26 7.95
C GLY A 60 -8.80 -13.72 9.11
N ILE A 61 -8.57 -12.47 9.49
CA ILE A 61 -9.29 -11.77 10.55
C ILE A 61 -9.67 -10.39 10.03
N GLY A 62 -10.94 -10.21 9.65
CA GLY A 62 -11.48 -8.96 9.13
C GLY A 62 -11.62 -7.91 10.23
N VAL A 63 -11.10 -6.71 9.98
CA VAL A 63 -11.07 -5.58 10.90
C VAL A 63 -11.55 -4.30 10.22
N GLY A 64 -11.78 -3.23 10.99
CA GLY A 64 -12.37 -1.99 10.51
C GLY A 64 -11.54 -1.23 9.48
N CYS A 65 -10.21 -1.35 9.50
CA CYS A 65 -9.32 -0.71 8.53
C CYS A 65 -7.91 -1.32 8.54
N GLY A 66 -7.08 -0.93 7.56
CA GLY A 66 -5.69 -1.40 7.49
C GLY A 66 -4.84 -0.99 8.69
N THR A 67 -5.06 0.19 9.27
CA THR A 67 -4.35 0.64 10.48
C THR A 67 -4.63 -0.27 11.67
N ASP A 68 -5.88 -0.70 11.82
CA ASP A 68 -6.27 -1.65 12.86
C ASP A 68 -5.70 -3.05 12.58
N ALA A 69 -5.62 -3.46 11.31
CA ALA A 69 -4.98 -4.72 10.93
C ALA A 69 -3.51 -4.76 11.38
N ILE A 70 -2.77 -3.66 11.23
CA ILE A 70 -1.39 -3.54 11.70
C ILE A 70 -1.36 -3.59 13.25
N ALA A 71 -2.11 -2.72 13.91
CA ALA A 71 -2.07 -2.60 15.38
C ALA A 71 -2.48 -3.90 16.08
N LEU A 72 -3.66 -4.43 15.72
CA LEU A 72 -4.20 -5.64 16.36
C LEU A 72 -3.41 -6.90 15.96
N GLY A 73 -2.89 -6.95 14.73
CA GLY A 73 -2.01 -8.01 14.26
C GLY A 73 -0.70 -8.05 15.05
N LEU A 74 -0.02 -6.91 15.21
CA LEU A 74 1.21 -6.80 16.01
C LEU A 74 0.96 -7.16 17.49
N MET A 75 -0.13 -6.67 18.10
CA MET A 75 -0.53 -7.05 19.46
C MET A 75 -0.76 -8.57 19.56
N ALA A 76 -1.44 -9.17 18.59
CA ALA A 76 -1.68 -10.61 18.56
C ALA A 76 -0.39 -11.42 18.38
N CYS A 77 0.62 -10.88 17.69
CA CYS A 77 1.96 -11.44 17.59
C CYS A 77 2.78 -11.26 18.89
N GLY A 78 2.23 -10.63 19.92
CA GLY A 78 2.85 -10.48 21.23
C GLY A 78 3.70 -9.23 21.42
N LEU A 79 3.58 -8.22 20.55
CA LEU A 79 4.27 -6.93 20.71
C LEU A 79 3.65 -6.12 21.84
N ALA A 80 4.48 -5.54 22.70
CA ALA A 80 4.08 -4.85 23.93
C ALA A 80 5.00 -3.64 24.21
N PRO A 81 4.61 -2.79 25.19
CA PRO A 81 5.50 -1.73 25.67
C PRO A 81 6.87 -2.25 26.10
N GLY A 82 7.92 -1.57 25.64
CA GLY A 82 9.32 -1.96 25.85
C GLY A 82 9.97 -2.63 24.65
N ASP A 83 9.19 -3.20 23.74
CA ASP A 83 9.68 -3.74 22.48
C ASP A 83 10.01 -2.62 21.48
N GLU A 84 10.96 -2.87 20.62
CA GLU A 84 11.28 -2.03 19.46
C GLU A 84 10.83 -2.73 18.17
N VAL A 85 10.26 -1.94 17.25
CA VAL A 85 9.78 -2.41 15.96
C VAL A 85 10.41 -1.59 14.84
N ILE A 86 11.17 -2.26 13.97
CA ILE A 86 11.81 -1.62 12.81
C ILE A 86 10.81 -1.49 11.66
N LEU A 87 10.72 -0.30 11.06
CA LEU A 87 9.87 -0.01 9.89
C LEU A 87 10.49 1.10 9.01
N PRO A 88 10.19 1.18 7.70
CA PRO A 88 10.74 2.22 6.84
C PRO A 88 10.16 3.60 7.15
N ALA A 89 11.00 4.64 7.04
CA ALA A 89 10.56 6.05 7.14
C ALA A 89 9.69 6.46 5.94
N ASN A 90 9.87 5.80 4.79
CA ASN A 90 9.11 5.98 3.55
C ASN A 90 7.93 5.01 3.50
N THR A 91 6.88 5.31 4.27
CA THR A 91 5.62 4.56 4.26
C THR A 91 4.44 5.48 4.49
N PHE A 92 3.22 4.96 4.34
CA PHE A 92 2.02 5.65 4.83
C PHE A 92 2.03 5.67 6.36
N ILE A 93 1.55 6.78 6.90
CA ILE A 93 1.56 7.01 8.35
C ILE A 93 0.87 5.91 9.18
N ALA A 94 -0.03 5.13 8.57
CA ALA A 94 -0.73 4.04 9.23
C ALA A 94 0.20 2.95 9.78
N THR A 95 1.32 2.66 9.10
CA THR A 95 2.32 1.70 9.59
C THR A 95 2.89 2.15 10.93
N LEU A 96 3.33 3.41 11.01
CA LEU A 96 3.85 4.02 12.23
C LEU A 96 2.80 4.07 13.35
N ILE A 97 1.59 4.52 13.03
CA ILE A 97 0.47 4.58 13.99
C ILE A 97 0.13 3.17 14.50
N GLY A 98 0.12 2.16 13.63
CA GLY A 98 -0.14 0.78 14.00
C GLY A 98 0.86 0.27 15.05
N VAL A 99 2.15 0.53 14.85
CA VAL A 99 3.20 0.20 15.81
C VAL A 99 3.00 0.96 17.14
N LEU A 100 2.81 2.27 17.10
CA LEU A 100 2.61 3.09 18.30
C LEU A 100 1.42 2.63 19.14
N ARG A 101 0.35 2.14 18.51
CA ARG A 101 -0.84 1.66 19.22
C ARG A 101 -0.60 0.36 20.01
N THR A 102 0.46 -0.37 19.75
CA THR A 102 0.88 -1.52 20.59
C THR A 102 1.58 -1.09 21.88
N GLY A 103 2.01 0.16 21.97
CA GLY A 103 2.90 0.66 23.01
C GLY A 103 4.39 0.39 22.73
N ALA A 104 4.73 -0.31 21.67
CA ALA A 104 6.11 -0.54 21.24
C ALA A 104 6.73 0.76 20.69
N THR A 105 8.06 0.80 20.71
CA THR A 105 8.85 1.91 20.18
C THR A 105 9.14 1.69 18.70
N PRO A 106 8.69 2.56 17.78
CA PRO A 106 9.06 2.47 16.38
C PRO A 106 10.53 2.89 16.19
N VAL A 107 11.28 2.09 15.46
CA VAL A 107 12.64 2.39 15.01
C VAL A 107 12.60 2.54 13.51
N LEU A 108 12.71 3.79 13.03
CA LEU A 108 12.64 4.08 11.60
C LEU A 108 13.97 3.79 10.92
N VAL A 109 13.90 3.31 9.68
CA VAL A 109 15.07 3.08 8.82
C VAL A 109 14.83 3.67 7.44
N ASP A 110 15.92 3.91 6.70
CA ASP A 110 15.83 4.45 5.35
C ASP A 110 15.39 3.37 4.33
N CYS A 111 15.22 3.76 3.09
CA CYS A 111 14.77 2.94 1.98
C CYS A 111 15.76 2.97 0.82
N ASP A 112 15.69 2.01 -0.08
CA ASP A 112 16.36 2.07 -1.38
C ASP A 112 15.65 3.08 -2.29
N ARG A 113 16.38 4.09 -2.77
CA ARG A 113 15.84 5.19 -3.58
C ARG A 113 15.30 4.74 -4.94
N ALA A 114 15.78 3.64 -5.48
CA ALA A 114 15.36 3.17 -6.79
C ALA A 114 14.03 2.42 -6.72
N THR A 115 13.78 1.68 -5.64
CA THR A 115 12.59 0.85 -5.43
C THR A 115 11.58 1.44 -4.45
N ALA A 116 12.00 2.38 -3.61
CA ALA A 116 11.27 2.91 -2.45
C ALA A 116 10.95 1.85 -1.37
N LEU A 117 11.56 0.67 -1.43
CA LEU A 117 11.38 -0.39 -0.44
C LEU A 117 12.39 -0.24 0.72
N MET A 118 12.06 -0.84 1.87
CA MET A 118 12.95 -0.87 3.03
C MET A 118 14.37 -1.31 2.64
N ASP A 119 15.38 -0.57 3.07
CA ASP A 119 16.79 -1.01 3.05
C ASP A 119 17.00 -2.03 4.18
N VAL A 120 17.21 -3.30 3.79
CA VAL A 120 17.40 -4.41 4.74
C VAL A 120 18.73 -4.26 5.51
N ASP A 121 19.77 -3.72 4.88
CA ASP A 121 21.06 -3.46 5.56
C ASP A 121 20.92 -2.31 6.58
N ALA A 122 20.12 -1.29 6.27
CA ALA A 122 19.78 -0.26 7.25
C ALA A 122 18.96 -0.83 8.41
N ALA A 123 18.05 -1.76 8.12
CA ALA A 123 17.31 -2.47 9.16
C ALA A 123 18.25 -3.30 10.07
N GLU A 124 19.22 -4.01 9.52
CA GLU A 124 20.20 -4.77 10.31
C GLU A 124 21.00 -3.84 11.24
N ARG A 125 21.49 -2.71 10.74
CA ARG A 125 22.23 -1.72 11.54
C ARG A 125 21.42 -1.10 12.69
N ALA A 126 20.09 -1.11 12.59
CA ALA A 126 19.19 -0.54 13.59
C ALA A 126 18.77 -1.54 14.69
N ILE A 127 19.18 -2.81 14.60
CA ILE A 127 18.81 -3.85 15.57
C ILE A 127 19.48 -3.57 16.92
N THR A 128 18.70 -3.65 17.98
CA THR A 128 19.14 -3.58 19.38
C THR A 128 18.66 -4.83 20.16
N PRO A 129 19.09 -5.04 21.40
CA PRO A 129 18.55 -6.12 22.24
C PRO A 129 17.03 -6.02 22.52
N ARG A 130 16.40 -4.86 22.28
CA ARG A 130 14.97 -4.65 22.45
C ARG A 130 14.18 -4.86 21.14
N THR A 131 14.87 -4.98 20.02
CA THR A 131 14.20 -5.20 18.73
C THR A 131 13.48 -6.53 18.75
N ARG A 132 12.18 -6.50 18.53
CA ARG A 132 11.29 -7.67 18.56
C ARG A 132 10.69 -8.02 17.22
N ALA A 133 10.44 -7.01 16.39
CA ALA A 133 9.83 -7.20 15.08
C ALA A 133 10.42 -6.28 14.03
N ILE A 134 10.28 -6.69 12.77
CA ILE A 134 10.53 -5.89 11.58
C ILE A 134 9.25 -5.86 10.75
N VAL A 135 8.85 -4.65 10.31
CA VAL A 135 7.65 -4.42 9.49
C VAL A 135 8.07 -3.93 8.11
N PRO A 136 8.36 -4.86 7.16
CA PRO A 136 8.53 -4.48 5.77
C PRO A 136 7.21 -3.94 5.23
N VAL A 137 7.29 -2.87 4.42
CA VAL A 137 6.14 -2.32 3.71
C VAL A 137 6.29 -2.64 2.24
N HIS A 138 5.31 -3.34 1.67
CA HIS A 138 5.26 -3.69 0.25
C HIS A 138 4.70 -2.53 -0.56
N LEU A 139 5.47 -1.44 -0.58
CA LEU A 139 5.04 -0.14 -1.07
C LEU A 139 4.76 -0.19 -2.58
N TYR A 140 3.74 0.51 -3.03
CA TYR A 140 3.24 0.61 -4.42
C TYR A 140 2.79 -0.72 -5.03
N GLY A 141 2.82 -1.83 -4.26
CA GLY A 141 2.46 -3.17 -4.72
C GLY A 141 3.65 -4.04 -5.11
N GLN A 142 4.87 -3.66 -4.75
CA GLN A 142 6.09 -4.44 -4.88
C GLN A 142 6.53 -4.99 -3.52
N MET A 143 6.79 -6.30 -3.44
CA MET A 143 7.28 -6.91 -2.21
C MET A 143 8.74 -6.55 -1.94
N VAL A 144 9.08 -6.30 -0.67
CA VAL A 144 10.47 -6.25 -0.18
C VAL A 144 11.14 -7.60 -0.49
N PRO A 145 12.46 -7.64 -0.85
CA PRO A 145 13.15 -8.90 -1.12
C PRO A 145 13.02 -9.88 0.04
N PRO A 146 12.41 -11.07 -0.16
CA PRO A 146 12.10 -11.99 0.94
C PRO A 146 13.36 -12.56 1.62
N GLN A 147 14.34 -13.02 0.83
CA GLN A 147 15.45 -13.81 1.36
C GLN A 147 16.28 -13.03 2.39
N GLY A 148 16.73 -11.82 2.04
CA GLY A 148 17.53 -11.00 2.96
C GLY A 148 16.79 -10.66 4.25
N LEU A 149 15.47 -10.43 4.14
CA LEU A 149 14.63 -10.14 5.29
C LEU A 149 14.45 -11.36 6.21
N LEU A 150 14.23 -12.55 5.65
CA LEU A 150 14.08 -13.79 6.41
C LEU A 150 15.40 -14.20 7.07
N ASP A 151 16.53 -14.10 6.35
CA ASP A 151 17.85 -14.38 6.90
C ASP A 151 18.18 -13.47 8.10
N LEU A 152 17.78 -12.19 8.00
CA LEU A 152 17.93 -11.23 9.07
C LEU A 152 17.04 -11.60 10.27
N ALA A 153 15.79 -11.91 10.03
CA ALA A 153 14.82 -12.28 11.05
C ALA A 153 15.23 -13.56 11.79
N ASP A 154 15.73 -14.57 11.09
CA ASP A 154 16.21 -15.82 11.67
C ASP A 154 17.44 -15.59 12.56
N ARG A 155 18.43 -14.80 12.06
CA ARG A 155 19.66 -14.49 12.77
C ARG A 155 19.41 -13.81 14.11
N TYR A 156 18.48 -12.87 14.15
CA TYR A 156 18.18 -12.06 15.32
C TYR A 156 16.90 -12.47 16.05
N ARG A 157 16.22 -13.53 15.58
CA ARG A 157 14.95 -14.04 16.13
C ARG A 157 13.84 -12.99 16.15
N LEU A 158 13.72 -12.24 15.07
CA LEU A 158 12.73 -11.19 14.91
C LEU A 158 11.44 -11.75 14.33
N ILE A 159 10.32 -11.15 14.72
CA ILE A 159 9.04 -11.35 14.07
C ILE A 159 9.04 -10.53 12.77
N VAL A 160 8.76 -11.17 11.63
CA VAL A 160 8.42 -10.48 10.39
C VAL A 160 6.91 -10.28 10.37
N PHE A 161 6.47 -9.02 10.24
CA PHE A 161 5.08 -8.63 10.12
C PHE A 161 4.91 -7.73 8.89
N GLU A 162 4.20 -8.18 7.85
CA GLU A 162 4.10 -7.48 6.58
C GLU A 162 3.05 -6.36 6.63
N ASP A 163 3.41 -5.13 6.26
CA ASP A 163 2.43 -4.15 5.79
C ASP A 163 2.20 -4.36 4.29
N ALA A 164 1.16 -5.12 3.97
CA ALA A 164 0.73 -5.46 2.63
C ALA A 164 -0.48 -4.63 2.16
N ALA A 165 -0.75 -3.47 2.80
CA ALA A 165 -1.90 -2.62 2.50
C ALA A 165 -1.98 -2.15 1.03
N GLN A 166 -0.90 -2.26 0.26
CA GLN A 166 -0.81 -1.93 -1.16
C GLN A 166 -0.45 -3.15 -2.04
N ALA A 167 -0.41 -4.37 -1.47
CA ALA A 167 0.23 -5.52 -2.12
C ALA A 167 -0.69 -6.76 -2.23
N HIS A 168 -1.99 -6.55 -2.51
CA HIS A 168 -2.99 -7.62 -2.63
C HIS A 168 -2.62 -8.62 -3.72
N LEU A 169 -2.15 -9.82 -3.32
CA LEU A 169 -1.63 -10.89 -4.16
C LEU A 169 -0.35 -10.52 -4.95
N ALA A 170 0.43 -9.55 -4.47
CA ALA A 170 1.79 -9.36 -4.99
C ALA A 170 2.65 -10.59 -4.72
N GLN A 171 3.61 -10.86 -5.61
CA GLN A 171 4.47 -12.05 -5.51
C GLN A 171 5.93 -11.68 -5.71
N ARG A 172 6.83 -12.38 -5.00
CA ARG A 172 8.26 -12.30 -5.19
C ARG A 172 8.95 -13.57 -4.69
N ASP A 173 9.85 -14.13 -5.49
CA ASP A 173 10.74 -15.25 -5.11
C ASP A 173 9.97 -16.44 -4.50
N GLY A 174 8.78 -16.75 -5.03
CA GLY A 174 7.93 -17.86 -4.57
C GLY A 174 7.00 -17.54 -3.40
N TYR A 175 7.08 -16.34 -2.82
CA TYR A 175 6.17 -15.87 -1.77
C TYR A 175 5.04 -15.00 -2.34
N THR A 176 3.88 -15.07 -1.71
CA THR A 176 2.77 -14.12 -1.92
C THR A 176 2.72 -13.17 -0.73
N ALA A 177 2.44 -11.89 -0.95
CA ALA A 177 2.27 -10.92 0.14
C ALA A 177 1.23 -11.43 1.15
N GLY A 178 1.61 -11.47 2.41
CA GLY A 178 0.86 -12.08 3.49
C GLY A 178 1.38 -13.43 3.96
N SER A 179 2.23 -14.10 3.19
CA SER A 179 2.78 -15.43 3.52
C SER A 179 4.24 -15.42 3.97
N LEU A 180 4.88 -14.25 4.01
CA LEU A 180 6.31 -14.15 4.27
C LEU A 180 6.65 -14.29 5.76
N GLY A 181 5.83 -13.71 6.63
CA GLY A 181 6.11 -13.61 8.06
C GLY A 181 5.10 -14.31 8.96
N LEU A 182 5.13 -13.96 10.25
CA LEU A 182 4.17 -14.45 11.25
C LEU A 182 2.77 -13.89 10.99
N GLY A 183 2.67 -12.72 10.34
CA GLY A 183 1.40 -12.13 9.97
C GLY A 183 1.54 -10.95 9.03
N ALA A 184 0.45 -10.56 8.42
CA ALA A 184 0.39 -9.42 7.51
C ALA A 184 -0.92 -8.65 7.62
N ALA A 185 -0.84 -7.34 7.35
CA ALA A 185 -1.96 -6.42 7.34
C ALA A 185 -2.30 -5.95 5.93
N PHE A 186 -3.59 -5.98 5.59
CA PHE A 186 -4.15 -5.47 4.35
C PHE A 186 -5.17 -4.38 4.61
N SER A 187 -5.31 -3.47 3.66
CA SER A 187 -6.32 -2.40 3.66
C SER A 187 -7.28 -2.62 2.50
N PHE A 188 -8.58 -2.50 2.76
CA PHE A 188 -9.61 -2.51 1.71
C PHE A 188 -10.20 -1.13 1.47
N TYR A 189 -9.42 -0.06 1.74
CA TYR A 189 -9.82 1.29 1.34
C TYR A 189 -10.21 1.30 -0.16
N PRO A 190 -11.25 2.02 -0.57
CA PRO A 190 -11.88 1.87 -1.90
C PRO A 190 -10.93 1.90 -3.09
N SER A 191 -9.85 2.69 -3.04
CA SER A 191 -8.88 2.79 -4.15
C SER A 191 -7.82 1.67 -4.17
N LYS A 192 -7.81 0.76 -3.19
CA LYS A 192 -6.89 -0.39 -3.19
C LYS A 192 -7.21 -1.36 -4.32
N ASN A 193 -6.24 -2.18 -4.73
CA ASN A 193 -6.43 -3.16 -5.81
C ASN A 193 -7.65 -4.06 -5.54
N LEU A 194 -7.87 -4.42 -4.27
CA LEU A 194 -9.12 -4.97 -3.77
C LEU A 194 -9.70 -3.99 -2.75
N GLY A 195 -10.63 -3.13 -3.15
CA GLY A 195 -11.27 -2.13 -2.30
C GLY A 195 -12.72 -2.48 -1.97
N ALA A 196 -13.13 -2.20 -0.73
CA ALA A 196 -14.53 -2.25 -0.28
C ALA A 196 -15.33 -1.05 -0.80
N LEU A 197 -16.58 -0.90 -0.38
CA LEU A 197 -17.41 0.30 -0.60
C LEU A 197 -17.33 1.27 0.59
N GLY A 198 -16.26 1.23 1.34
CA GLY A 198 -15.95 2.04 2.52
C GLY A 198 -14.65 1.55 3.12
N ASP A 199 -14.46 1.77 4.43
CA ASP A 199 -13.27 1.26 5.12
C ASP A 199 -13.35 -0.25 5.34
N GLY A 200 -12.18 -0.88 5.43
CA GLY A 200 -12.00 -2.28 5.74
C GLY A 200 -10.52 -2.64 5.83
N GLY A 201 -10.23 -3.72 6.51
CA GLY A 201 -8.89 -4.30 6.62
C GLY A 201 -8.94 -5.78 6.94
N MET A 202 -7.80 -6.43 6.79
CA MET A 202 -7.62 -7.84 7.11
C MET A 202 -6.24 -8.04 7.73
N PHE A 203 -6.19 -8.76 8.81
CA PHE A 203 -4.98 -9.39 9.30
C PHE A 203 -4.96 -10.85 8.85
N VAL A 204 -3.85 -11.35 8.33
CA VAL A 204 -3.68 -12.76 7.96
C VAL A 204 -2.50 -13.38 8.70
N THR A 205 -2.58 -14.67 9.01
CA THR A 205 -1.52 -15.44 9.68
C THR A 205 -1.66 -16.93 9.41
N THR A 206 -0.57 -17.68 9.60
CA THR A 206 -0.59 -19.15 9.61
C THR A 206 -0.68 -19.74 11.02
N ASP A 207 -0.49 -18.93 12.07
CA ASP A 207 -0.53 -19.36 13.48
C ASP A 207 -1.94 -19.21 14.07
N GLU A 208 -2.54 -20.34 14.47
CA GLU A 208 -3.89 -20.39 15.02
C GLU A 208 -4.04 -19.63 16.35
N ARG A 209 -2.99 -19.59 17.19
CA ARG A 209 -3.00 -18.86 18.46
C ARG A 209 -3.03 -17.36 18.21
N VAL A 210 -2.20 -16.89 17.28
CA VAL A 210 -2.18 -15.50 16.85
C VAL A 210 -3.55 -15.10 16.24
N ALA A 211 -4.13 -15.96 15.40
CA ALA A 211 -5.45 -15.74 14.83
C ALA A 211 -6.54 -15.64 15.90
N THR A 212 -6.51 -16.53 16.89
CA THR A 212 -7.46 -16.53 18.00
C THR A 212 -7.36 -15.26 18.85
N THR A 213 -6.14 -14.82 19.17
CA THR A 213 -5.89 -13.56 19.89
C THR A 213 -6.39 -12.37 19.09
N ALA A 214 -6.09 -12.29 17.78
CA ALA A 214 -6.56 -11.21 16.92
C ALA A 214 -8.09 -11.15 16.83
N ARG A 215 -8.79 -12.30 16.74
CA ARG A 215 -10.25 -12.37 16.78
C ARG A 215 -10.83 -11.85 18.10
N SER A 216 -10.17 -12.13 19.21
CA SER A 216 -10.54 -11.59 20.50
C SER A 216 -10.34 -10.07 20.55
N LEU A 217 -9.15 -9.59 20.18
CA LEU A 217 -8.79 -8.17 20.21
C LEU A 217 -9.73 -7.29 19.37
N ARG A 218 -10.13 -7.73 18.17
CA ARG A 218 -11.06 -6.97 17.30
C ARG A 218 -12.47 -6.82 17.86
N ASN A 219 -12.81 -7.61 18.89
CA ASN A 219 -14.14 -7.65 19.50
C ASN A 219 -14.04 -7.48 21.02
N TYR A 220 -13.45 -6.35 21.45
CA TYR A 220 -13.32 -5.96 22.87
C TYR A 220 -12.51 -6.93 23.74
N GLY A 221 -11.62 -7.73 23.18
CA GLY A 221 -10.88 -8.75 23.92
C GLY A 221 -11.74 -9.93 24.37
N ALA A 222 -12.90 -10.14 23.74
CA ALA A 222 -13.85 -11.18 24.13
C ALA A 222 -13.54 -12.51 23.41
N THR A 223 -13.44 -13.60 24.17
CA THR A 223 -13.37 -14.97 23.64
C THR A 223 -14.76 -15.63 23.52
N ARG A 224 -15.73 -15.15 24.27
CA ARG A 224 -17.17 -15.45 24.17
C ARG A 224 -17.99 -14.26 24.65
N LYS A 225 -19.28 -14.24 24.34
CA LYS A 225 -20.17 -13.12 24.68
C LYS A 225 -20.02 -12.73 26.17
N TYR A 226 -19.68 -11.46 26.43
CA TYR A 226 -19.46 -10.85 27.76
C TYR A 226 -18.32 -11.45 28.60
N TYR A 227 -17.40 -12.23 27.98
CA TYR A 227 -16.22 -12.75 28.67
C TYR A 227 -14.94 -12.27 27.95
N HIS A 228 -14.26 -11.33 28.57
CA HIS A 228 -13.12 -10.62 28.02
C HIS A 228 -11.82 -11.16 28.63
N THR A 229 -10.88 -11.58 27.79
CA THR A 229 -9.59 -12.13 28.21
C THR A 229 -8.42 -11.22 27.82
N GLU A 230 -8.61 -10.36 26.82
CA GLU A 230 -7.57 -9.46 26.33
C GLU A 230 -7.90 -8.01 26.70
N PRO A 231 -7.07 -7.36 27.57
CA PRO A 231 -7.37 -6.02 28.07
C PRO A 231 -7.27 -4.92 27.00
N MET A 232 -6.49 -5.14 25.92
CA MET A 232 -6.27 -4.16 24.85
C MET A 232 -7.27 -4.31 23.69
N GLY A 233 -8.35 -5.07 23.91
CA GLY A 233 -9.39 -5.26 22.90
C GLY A 233 -10.14 -3.99 22.54
N THR A 234 -10.55 -3.86 21.29
CA THR A 234 -11.30 -2.73 20.75
C THR A 234 -12.45 -3.19 19.86
N ASN A 235 -13.30 -2.26 19.43
CA ASN A 235 -14.29 -2.50 18.39
C ASN A 235 -13.66 -2.22 17.01
N SER A 236 -13.18 -3.27 16.37
CA SER A 236 -12.65 -3.18 15.00
C SER A 236 -13.01 -4.42 14.21
N ARG A 237 -14.13 -4.39 13.53
CA ARG A 237 -14.69 -5.52 12.76
C ARG A 237 -14.92 -5.06 11.33
N LEU A 238 -14.60 -5.91 10.36
CA LEU A 238 -15.03 -5.70 8.99
C LEU A 238 -16.54 -5.97 8.91
N ASP A 239 -17.31 -4.99 8.45
CA ASP A 239 -18.76 -5.13 8.32
C ASP A 239 -19.12 -6.27 7.36
N THR A 240 -20.16 -7.03 7.68
CA THR A 240 -20.66 -8.11 6.81
C THR A 240 -21.00 -7.62 5.41
N LEU A 241 -21.54 -6.39 5.29
CA LEU A 241 -21.81 -5.75 4.00
C LEU A 241 -20.53 -5.57 3.16
N GLN A 242 -19.47 -5.07 3.77
CA GLN A 242 -18.19 -4.87 3.06
C GLN A 242 -17.57 -6.22 2.68
N ALA A 243 -17.62 -7.21 3.57
CA ALA A 243 -17.12 -8.56 3.30
C ALA A 243 -17.89 -9.24 2.15
N ALA A 244 -19.20 -9.08 2.09
CA ALA A 244 -20.03 -9.59 1.00
C ALA A 244 -19.62 -8.99 -0.35
N VAL A 245 -19.38 -7.68 -0.42
CA VAL A 245 -18.89 -6.99 -1.61
C VAL A 245 -17.49 -7.47 -1.99
N LEU A 246 -16.61 -7.63 -1.02
CA LEU A 246 -15.23 -8.10 -1.24
C LEU A 246 -15.19 -9.54 -1.75
N ASN A 247 -16.09 -10.43 -1.29
CA ASN A 247 -16.26 -11.78 -1.84
C ASN A 247 -16.64 -11.77 -3.32
N VAL A 248 -17.51 -10.84 -3.75
CA VAL A 248 -17.85 -10.68 -5.17
C VAL A 248 -16.64 -10.21 -5.98
N LYS A 249 -15.79 -9.35 -5.43
CA LYS A 249 -14.65 -8.72 -6.13
C LYS A 249 -13.39 -9.57 -6.16
N LEU A 250 -13.15 -10.38 -5.13
CA LEU A 250 -11.92 -11.16 -4.97
C LEU A 250 -11.56 -12.03 -6.19
N PRO A 251 -12.49 -12.76 -6.83
CA PRO A 251 -12.20 -13.57 -8.02
C PRO A 251 -11.67 -12.77 -9.23
N TYR A 252 -11.92 -11.45 -9.27
CA TYR A 252 -11.49 -10.58 -10.37
C TYR A 252 -10.11 -9.94 -10.12
N LEU A 253 -9.61 -9.98 -8.88
CA LEU A 253 -8.37 -9.34 -8.48
C LEU A 253 -7.15 -9.79 -9.31
N PRO A 254 -6.93 -11.07 -9.60
CA PRO A 254 -5.80 -11.48 -10.45
C PRO A 254 -5.83 -10.83 -11.84
N GLY A 255 -7.00 -10.78 -12.47
CA GLY A 255 -7.16 -10.12 -13.77
C GLY A 255 -6.93 -8.60 -13.70
N TRP A 256 -7.36 -7.94 -12.64
CA TRP A 256 -7.09 -6.51 -12.44
C TRP A 256 -5.59 -6.23 -12.21
N ASN A 257 -4.90 -7.08 -11.45
CA ASN A 257 -3.45 -6.97 -11.26
C ASN A 257 -2.69 -7.19 -12.58
N GLN A 258 -3.11 -8.17 -13.38
CA GLN A 258 -2.53 -8.40 -14.71
C GLN A 258 -2.73 -7.18 -15.65
N ALA A 259 -3.91 -6.57 -15.64
CA ALA A 259 -4.20 -5.37 -16.43
C ALA A 259 -3.30 -4.20 -15.99
N ARG A 260 -3.11 -3.98 -14.68
CA ARG A 260 -2.17 -2.98 -14.14
C ARG A 260 -0.74 -3.25 -14.60
N GLY A 261 -0.29 -4.50 -14.58
CA GLY A 261 1.03 -4.90 -15.08
C GLY A 261 1.23 -4.57 -16.57
N ALA A 262 0.21 -4.80 -17.42
CA ALA A 262 0.27 -4.46 -18.84
C ALA A 262 0.33 -2.94 -19.07
N ILE A 263 -0.43 -2.15 -18.31
CA ILE A 263 -0.39 -0.68 -18.33
C ILE A 263 0.99 -0.18 -17.91
N ALA A 264 1.54 -0.73 -16.82
CA ALA A 264 2.87 -0.37 -16.32
C ALA A 264 3.97 -0.63 -17.36
N GLN A 265 3.96 -1.80 -18.01
CA GLN A 265 4.89 -2.10 -19.11
C GLN A 265 4.77 -1.12 -20.28
N HIS A 266 3.56 -0.59 -20.54
CA HIS A 266 3.40 0.43 -21.55
C HIS A 266 3.99 1.77 -21.12
N TYR A 267 3.76 2.18 -19.88
CA TYR A 267 4.43 3.33 -19.27
C TYR A 267 5.96 3.20 -19.34
N ASP A 268 6.52 2.06 -18.95
CA ASP A 268 7.97 1.82 -18.95
C ASP A 268 8.57 2.05 -20.34
N ARG A 269 7.93 1.49 -21.39
CA ARG A 269 8.39 1.69 -22.78
C ARG A 269 8.31 3.15 -23.22
N ARG A 270 7.24 3.84 -22.87
CA ARG A 270 7.00 5.23 -23.27
C ARG A 270 7.89 6.22 -22.52
N LEU A 271 8.20 5.94 -21.25
CA LEU A 271 9.01 6.80 -20.37
C LEU A 271 10.51 6.54 -20.52
N ALA A 272 10.94 5.40 -21.05
CA ALA A 272 12.36 5.07 -21.20
C ALA A 272 13.21 6.19 -21.86
N PRO A 273 12.74 6.90 -22.92
CA PRO A 273 13.49 8.01 -23.50
C PRO A 273 13.59 9.25 -22.60
N LEU A 274 12.76 9.36 -21.57
CA LEU A 274 12.72 10.50 -20.66
C LEU A 274 13.61 10.31 -19.42
N ALA A 275 14.15 9.11 -19.21
CA ALA A 275 14.94 8.78 -18.03
C ALA A 275 16.22 9.62 -17.91
N GLU A 276 16.96 9.80 -19.02
CA GLU A 276 18.13 10.70 -19.07
C GLU A 276 17.75 12.18 -18.85
N GLY A 277 16.51 12.53 -19.17
CA GLY A 277 15.93 13.85 -18.95
C GLY A 277 15.38 14.09 -17.55
N GLY A 278 15.56 13.14 -16.63
CA GLY A 278 15.21 13.28 -15.22
C GLY A 278 13.79 12.81 -14.83
N ILE A 279 13.09 12.09 -15.71
CA ILE A 279 11.82 11.44 -15.40
C ILE A 279 12.07 9.93 -15.34
N VAL A 280 12.22 9.38 -14.13
CA VAL A 280 12.71 8.01 -13.93
C VAL A 280 11.65 7.17 -13.23
N PRO A 281 11.07 6.14 -13.87
CA PRO A 281 10.19 5.20 -13.18
C PRO A 281 10.85 4.53 -11.98
N MET A 282 10.07 4.22 -10.94
CA MET A 282 10.56 3.37 -9.84
C MET A 282 10.92 2.00 -10.39
N ARG A 283 12.06 1.47 -9.91
CA ARG A 283 12.59 0.17 -10.39
C ARG A 283 11.72 -0.98 -9.92
N ASN A 284 11.32 -1.84 -10.83
CA ASN A 284 10.64 -3.09 -10.53
C ASN A 284 11.65 -4.25 -10.45
N ASP A 285 11.91 -4.76 -9.26
CA ASP A 285 12.78 -5.91 -9.00
C ASP A 285 11.98 -7.21 -8.76
N ALA A 286 10.64 -7.14 -8.71
CA ALA A 286 9.76 -8.28 -8.51
C ALA A 286 9.20 -8.85 -9.85
N GLY A 287 9.56 -8.22 -10.97
CA GLY A 287 9.07 -8.63 -12.28
C GLY A 287 7.53 -8.64 -12.37
N PRO A 288 6.92 -9.72 -12.86
CA PRO A 288 5.45 -9.82 -12.99
C PRO A 288 4.72 -9.89 -11.64
N GLY A 289 5.42 -10.11 -10.54
CA GLY A 289 4.85 -10.13 -9.19
C GLY A 289 4.56 -8.75 -8.60
N HIS A 290 5.07 -7.66 -9.22
CA HIS A 290 4.66 -6.30 -8.87
C HIS A 290 3.26 -6.03 -9.41
N ILE A 291 2.31 -5.69 -8.52
CA ILE A 291 0.90 -5.51 -8.87
C ILE A 291 0.49 -4.05 -9.15
N TYR A 292 1.42 -3.14 -9.11
CA TYR A 292 1.24 -1.72 -9.45
C TYR A 292 -0.02 -1.11 -8.84
N HIS A 293 -0.12 -1.14 -7.51
CA HIS A 293 -1.12 -0.34 -6.80
C HIS A 293 -1.01 1.13 -7.22
N LEU A 294 0.23 1.61 -7.33
CA LEU A 294 0.59 2.91 -7.90
C LEU A 294 1.68 2.70 -8.97
N TYR A 295 1.65 3.53 -10.01
CA TYR A 295 2.78 3.71 -10.92
C TYR A 295 3.45 5.04 -10.59
N VAL A 296 4.69 4.97 -10.11
CA VAL A 296 5.40 6.13 -9.55
C VAL A 296 6.64 6.41 -10.38
N VAL A 297 6.87 7.70 -10.67
CA VAL A 297 8.09 8.20 -11.29
C VAL A 297 8.79 9.17 -10.34
N ARG A 298 10.10 9.27 -10.45
CA ARG A 298 10.90 10.32 -9.81
C ARG A 298 11.16 11.44 -10.80
N ILE A 299 10.97 12.66 -10.38
CA ILE A 299 11.34 13.87 -11.09
C ILE A 299 12.63 14.37 -10.44
N THR A 300 13.77 14.02 -11.05
CA THR A 300 15.09 14.30 -10.51
C THR A 300 15.53 15.73 -10.86
N ASP A 301 16.64 16.19 -10.29
CA ASP A 301 17.24 17.49 -10.51
C ASP A 301 17.72 17.73 -11.96
N THR A 302 17.87 16.65 -12.74
CA THR A 302 18.17 16.75 -14.20
C THR A 302 16.93 17.08 -15.03
N CYS A 303 15.72 16.97 -14.47
CA CYS A 303 14.50 17.44 -15.14
C CYS A 303 14.44 18.98 -15.13
N PRO A 304 14.13 19.62 -16.25
CA PRO A 304 14.03 21.08 -16.32
C PRO A 304 12.83 21.66 -15.56
N LEU A 305 11.92 20.79 -15.09
CA LEU A 305 10.76 21.10 -14.26
C LEU A 305 10.89 20.43 -12.89
N SER A 306 10.56 21.15 -11.85
CA SER A 306 10.32 20.51 -10.55
C SER A 306 9.07 19.61 -10.60
N ARG A 307 8.95 18.69 -9.64
CA ARG A 307 7.75 17.84 -9.50
C ARG A 307 6.45 18.67 -9.43
N ILE A 308 6.48 19.81 -8.71
CA ILE A 308 5.31 20.67 -8.52
C ILE A 308 4.92 21.32 -9.85
N GLU A 309 5.88 21.83 -10.61
CA GLU A 309 5.62 22.43 -11.92
C GLU A 309 5.09 21.42 -12.92
N LEU A 310 5.70 20.23 -12.99
CA LEU A 310 5.21 19.17 -13.86
C LEU A 310 3.78 18.74 -13.46
N GLN A 311 3.50 18.58 -12.17
CA GLN A 311 2.17 18.25 -11.67
C GLN A 311 1.13 19.32 -12.08
N ALA A 312 1.48 20.60 -11.99
CA ALA A 312 0.60 21.70 -12.39
C ALA A 312 0.30 21.66 -13.89
N GLN A 313 1.31 21.40 -14.74
CA GLN A 313 1.14 21.31 -16.19
C GLN A 313 0.29 20.09 -16.58
N LEU A 314 0.51 18.93 -15.95
CA LEU A 314 -0.32 17.74 -16.15
C LEU A 314 -1.79 18.00 -15.75
N THR A 315 -2.00 18.69 -14.63
CA THR A 315 -3.35 19.08 -14.20
C THR A 315 -4.02 20.00 -15.22
N ALA A 316 -3.29 20.97 -15.77
CA ALA A 316 -3.80 21.85 -16.85
C ALA A 316 -4.13 21.08 -18.13
N ALA A 317 -3.41 19.98 -18.42
CA ALA A 317 -3.70 19.06 -19.52
C ALA A 317 -4.81 18.05 -19.19
N GLY A 318 -5.50 18.15 -18.05
CA GLY A 318 -6.57 17.24 -17.64
C GLY A 318 -6.08 15.90 -17.09
N VAL A 319 -4.81 15.74 -16.76
CA VAL A 319 -4.22 14.54 -16.16
C VAL A 319 -4.16 14.69 -14.64
N GLN A 320 -4.85 13.83 -13.90
CA GLN A 320 -4.79 13.79 -12.44
C GLN A 320 -3.60 12.98 -11.98
N THR A 321 -2.85 13.50 -11.01
CA THR A 321 -1.67 12.83 -10.42
C THR A 321 -1.73 12.89 -8.89
N GLY A 322 -0.91 12.08 -8.21
CA GLY A 322 -0.84 12.05 -6.75
C GLY A 322 0.61 12.03 -6.24
N ILE A 323 0.80 12.20 -4.93
CA ILE A 323 2.11 12.10 -4.28
C ILE A 323 2.00 11.17 -3.08
N HIS A 324 2.75 10.08 -3.07
CA HIS A 324 2.68 9.05 -2.04
C HIS A 324 4.09 8.69 -1.50
N TYR A 325 4.70 9.51 -0.52
CA TYR A 325 4.00 10.55 0.22
C TYR A 325 4.85 11.84 0.26
N PRO A 326 4.24 13.04 0.39
CA PRO A 326 4.96 14.31 0.26
C PRO A 326 5.82 14.66 1.49
N ILE A 327 5.60 14.00 2.63
CA ILE A 327 6.33 14.19 3.88
C ILE A 327 6.59 12.80 4.47
N PRO A 328 7.86 12.38 4.67
CA PRO A 328 8.17 11.11 5.29
C PRO A 328 7.75 11.09 6.77
N CYS A 329 7.55 9.89 7.32
CA CYS A 329 6.97 9.71 8.66
C CYS A 329 7.70 10.48 9.76
N HIS A 330 9.02 10.51 9.73
CA HIS A 330 9.85 11.17 10.76
C HIS A 330 9.77 12.72 10.73
N LEU A 331 9.40 13.30 9.60
CA LEU A 331 9.24 14.77 9.48
C LEU A 331 7.81 15.25 9.73
N GLN A 332 6.88 14.33 9.97
CA GLN A 332 5.51 14.70 10.34
C GLN A 332 5.49 15.39 11.71
N PRO A 333 4.84 16.56 11.85
CA PRO A 333 4.85 17.32 13.11
C PRO A 333 4.39 16.53 14.33
N ALA A 334 3.45 15.59 14.15
CA ALA A 334 2.90 14.75 15.21
C ALA A 334 3.92 13.77 15.83
N PHE A 335 5.02 13.48 15.14
CA PHE A 335 5.99 12.45 15.54
C PHE A 335 7.39 12.99 15.86
N ARG A 336 7.52 14.30 16.08
CA ARG A 336 8.77 14.94 16.52
C ARG A 336 9.36 14.35 17.79
N SER A 337 8.50 13.81 18.65
CA SER A 337 8.92 13.13 19.90
C SER A 337 9.73 11.86 19.67
N LEU A 338 9.76 11.29 18.45
CA LEU A 338 10.62 10.16 18.11
C LEU A 338 12.11 10.53 18.02
N GLY A 339 12.44 11.83 18.03
CA GLY A 339 13.82 12.33 18.07
C GLY A 339 14.55 12.38 16.73
N TYR A 340 13.86 12.08 15.62
CA TYR A 340 14.41 12.24 14.27
C TYR A 340 14.19 13.66 13.74
N GLY A 341 15.06 14.09 12.82
CA GLY A 341 14.97 15.40 12.16
C GLY A 341 15.40 15.33 10.69
N PRO A 342 15.46 16.48 10.00
CA PRO A 342 15.98 16.54 8.63
C PRO A 342 17.38 15.94 8.52
N GLY A 343 17.62 15.13 7.49
CA GLY A 343 18.87 14.39 7.26
C GLY A 343 18.95 13.04 7.96
N SER A 344 17.95 12.65 8.77
CA SER A 344 17.94 11.33 9.43
C SER A 344 17.77 10.16 8.44
N PHE A 345 16.99 10.36 7.38
CA PHE A 345 16.71 9.34 6.35
C PHE A 345 16.76 10.00 4.96
N PRO A 346 17.98 10.23 4.43
CA PRO A 346 18.18 11.04 3.23
C PRO A 346 17.48 10.49 1.98
N GLU A 347 17.37 9.17 1.83
CA GLU A 347 16.71 8.59 0.67
C GLU A 347 15.18 8.75 0.74
N ALA A 348 14.57 8.53 1.91
CA ALA A 348 13.15 8.79 2.14
C ALA A 348 12.80 10.28 1.97
N GLU A 349 13.68 11.17 2.43
CA GLU A 349 13.54 12.62 2.27
C GLU A 349 13.62 13.06 0.81
N ALA A 350 14.61 12.55 0.07
CA ALA A 350 14.77 12.81 -1.36
C ALA A 350 13.55 12.29 -2.16
N LEU A 351 13.11 11.05 -1.91
CA LEU A 351 11.91 10.50 -2.55
C LEU A 351 10.69 11.37 -2.31
N SER A 352 10.49 11.89 -1.09
CA SER A 352 9.34 12.75 -0.78
C SER A 352 9.28 14.03 -1.63
N GLN A 353 10.43 14.49 -2.13
CA GLN A 353 10.52 15.66 -3.01
C GLN A 353 10.40 15.31 -4.50
N GLU A 354 10.78 14.09 -4.89
CA GLU A 354 10.91 13.69 -6.29
C GLU A 354 9.70 12.92 -6.82
N ILE A 355 9.02 12.13 -6.00
CA ILE A 355 8.01 11.17 -6.46
C ILE A 355 6.73 11.83 -6.95
N LEU A 356 6.23 11.33 -8.09
CA LEU A 356 4.93 11.66 -8.67
C LEU A 356 4.24 10.36 -9.09
N SER A 357 3.03 10.12 -8.59
CA SER A 357 2.22 8.97 -8.98
C SER A 357 1.35 9.35 -10.18
N LEU A 358 1.50 8.60 -11.26
CA LEU A 358 0.73 8.74 -12.51
C LEU A 358 -0.59 7.96 -12.43
N PRO A 359 -1.58 8.27 -13.29
CA PRO A 359 -2.82 7.52 -13.39
C PRO A 359 -2.57 6.00 -13.52
N MET A 360 -3.25 5.20 -12.69
CA MET A 360 -3.11 3.74 -12.72
C MET A 360 -4.38 3.05 -12.19
N TYR A 361 -5.13 2.41 -13.10
CA TYR A 361 -6.31 1.60 -12.76
C TYR A 361 -6.55 0.54 -13.84
N PRO A 362 -7.20 -0.60 -13.55
CA PRO A 362 -7.27 -1.75 -14.48
C PRO A 362 -7.94 -1.46 -15.81
N GLY A 363 -8.86 -0.48 -15.86
CA GLY A 363 -9.58 -0.09 -17.08
C GLY A 363 -8.92 1.02 -17.90
N MET A 364 -7.73 1.46 -17.51
CA MET A 364 -6.98 2.48 -18.24
C MET A 364 -6.57 1.95 -19.63
N THR A 365 -6.85 2.71 -20.67
CA THR A 365 -6.47 2.35 -22.05
C THR A 365 -5.03 2.75 -22.35
N LEU A 366 -4.38 2.06 -23.31
CA LEU A 366 -3.03 2.43 -23.75
C LEU A 366 -3.00 3.84 -24.35
N ALA A 367 -4.07 4.28 -25.02
CA ALA A 367 -4.18 5.64 -25.54
C ALA A 367 -4.20 6.70 -24.41
N GLN A 368 -4.78 6.39 -23.25
CA GLN A 368 -4.70 7.27 -22.07
C GLN A 368 -3.29 7.33 -21.51
N VAL A 369 -2.55 6.19 -21.49
CA VAL A 369 -1.12 6.17 -21.13
C VAL A 369 -0.31 7.04 -22.09
N ASP A 370 -0.53 6.87 -23.40
CA ASP A 370 0.14 7.67 -24.42
C ASP A 370 -0.12 9.16 -24.20
N TYR A 371 -1.37 9.54 -23.95
CA TYR A 371 -1.74 10.93 -23.66
C TYR A 371 -1.03 11.50 -22.43
N VAL A 372 -0.95 10.72 -21.34
CA VAL A 372 -0.24 11.14 -20.12
C VAL A 372 1.24 11.40 -20.42
N VAL A 373 1.88 10.49 -21.13
CA VAL A 373 3.32 10.62 -21.46
C VAL A 373 3.55 11.76 -22.44
N ASP A 374 2.71 11.92 -23.46
CA ASP A 374 2.82 13.03 -24.44
C ASP A 374 2.67 14.38 -23.74
N ALA A 375 1.74 14.51 -22.76
CA ALA A 375 1.63 15.73 -21.94
C ALA A 375 2.90 15.99 -21.12
N MET A 376 3.56 14.95 -20.59
CA MET A 376 4.85 15.10 -19.89
C MET A 376 5.95 15.57 -20.85
N VAL A 377 6.05 14.99 -22.05
CA VAL A 377 7.03 15.36 -23.09
C VAL A 377 6.85 16.81 -23.51
N GLU A 378 5.61 17.22 -23.77
CA GLU A 378 5.27 18.60 -24.17
C GLU A 378 5.67 19.60 -23.07
N SER A 379 5.35 19.28 -21.81
CA SER A 379 5.69 20.10 -20.65
C SER A 379 7.21 20.36 -20.57
N VAL A 380 8.01 19.29 -20.66
CA VAL A 380 9.48 19.37 -20.59
C VAL A 380 10.07 20.09 -21.81
N SER A 381 9.55 19.82 -23.00
CA SER A 381 10.05 20.40 -24.26
C SER A 381 9.83 21.91 -24.33
N THR A 382 8.66 22.38 -23.87
CA THR A 382 8.31 23.81 -23.82
C THR A 382 9.29 24.60 -22.96
N VAL A 383 9.68 24.09 -21.79
CA VAL A 383 10.63 24.76 -20.88
C VAL A 383 12.05 24.76 -21.48
N ARG A 384 12.49 23.65 -22.10
CA ARG A 384 13.79 23.58 -22.76
C ARG A 384 13.89 24.60 -23.89
N LEU A 385 12.86 24.75 -24.70
CA LEU A 385 12.82 25.73 -25.80
C LEU A 385 12.87 27.16 -25.25
N ALA A 386 12.09 27.48 -24.23
CA ALA A 386 12.08 28.80 -23.58
C ALA A 386 13.47 29.16 -23.02
N SER A 387 14.14 28.22 -22.36
CA SER A 387 15.48 28.45 -21.80
C SER A 387 16.57 28.66 -22.88
N LEU A 388 16.44 28.01 -24.04
CA LEU A 388 17.34 28.23 -25.18
C LEU A 388 17.14 29.60 -25.83
N LEU A 389 15.91 30.09 -25.89
CA LEU A 389 15.59 31.42 -26.43
C LEU A 389 16.05 32.56 -25.52
N GLN A 390 16.07 32.34 -24.21
CA GLN A 390 16.58 33.36 -23.23
C GLN A 390 18.11 33.46 -23.17
N ARG A 391 18.84 32.46 -23.68
CA ARG A 391 20.32 32.48 -23.72
C ARG A 391 20.88 33.06 -25.01
N ARG A 392 20.06 33.49 -25.96
CA ARG A 392 20.39 34.22 -27.17
C ARG A 392 20.09 35.71 -27.03
#